data_7431a727523569c0c5611e2dc8437040
#
_entry.id   7431a727523569c0c5611e2dc8437040
#
_cell.length_a   1.000
_cell.length_b   1.000
_cell.length_c   1.000
_cell.angle_alpha   90.00
_cell.angle_beta   90.00
_cell.angle_gamma   90.00
#
_symmetry.space_group_name_H-M   'P 1'
#
loop_
_entity.id
_entity.type
_entity.pdbx_description
1 polymer ?
#
loop_
_entity_poly.entity_id
_entity_poly.type
_entity_poly.pdbx_seq_one_letter_code
_entity_poly.pdbx_strand_id
1 'polypeptide(L)'
;EFSLDQISNEIFSVMNGNKLIEKIERSQMYREAHEGAILINKGQTYIVTDVDFNTHIIDVIKRDVNAHTIALKRTQTKIIKKIKKVKIGDFTVHYGELEVEEDYYKYKRMEFSKTIGTYILDLPPLKFKTKGLWFTIPDSVKETLEERFKNDSEVFAGGLHGAEHALIGLFPLHVMCDRFDIGGLSTNYHEDTQEASIFIYDAYEGGIGICEKAIDVFSKLTNSTRNLLKTCECENGCPSCIYSPKCGNDNK
;
A
#
# COMPACT_ATOMS: atom_id res chain seq x y z
N GLU A 1 -1.43 -26.09 13.53
CA GLU A 1 -2.48 -26.46 12.53
C GLU A 1 -2.72 -25.23 11.67
N PHE A 2 -2.28 -25.27 10.42
CA PHE A 2 -2.68 -24.30 9.42
C PHE A 2 -4.10 -24.65 8.99
N SER A 3 -5.08 -23.83 9.36
CA SER A 3 -6.42 -23.94 8.81
C SER A 3 -6.41 -23.31 7.42
N LEU A 4 -6.60 -24.12 6.39
CA LEU A 4 -6.79 -23.69 5.01
C LEU A 4 -8.12 -22.91 4.82
N ASP A 5 -8.97 -22.86 5.84
CA ASP A 5 -10.29 -22.22 5.81
C ASP A 5 -10.27 -20.72 6.15
N GLN A 6 -9.09 -20.11 6.36
CA GLN A 6 -8.96 -18.70 6.72
C GLN A 6 -8.42 -17.81 5.58
N ILE A 7 -8.18 -18.36 4.40
CA ILE A 7 -7.92 -17.56 3.21
C ILE A 7 -9.28 -17.37 2.54
N SER A 8 -9.98 -16.28 2.83
CA SER A 8 -11.19 -15.92 2.08
C SER A 8 -10.73 -15.40 0.71
N ASN A 9 -10.28 -16.32 -0.13
CA ASN A 9 -9.97 -16.06 -1.51
C ASN A 9 -11.28 -16.00 -2.29
N GLU A 10 -12.02 -14.91 -2.14
CA GLU A 10 -13.07 -14.59 -3.08
C GLU A 10 -12.40 -14.35 -4.44
N ILE A 11 -12.59 -15.33 -5.34
CA ILE A 11 -12.03 -15.31 -6.67
C ILE A 11 -13.07 -14.75 -7.63
N PHE A 12 -12.72 -13.68 -8.31
CA PHE A 12 -13.52 -13.07 -9.36
C PHE A 12 -13.11 -13.63 -10.74
N SER A 13 -14.09 -13.90 -11.58
CA SER A 13 -13.89 -14.32 -12.97
C SER A 13 -14.03 -13.13 -13.91
N VAL A 14 -12.97 -12.78 -14.62
CA VAL A 14 -12.98 -11.73 -15.63
C VAL A 14 -13.52 -12.29 -16.95
N MET A 15 -14.65 -11.79 -17.42
CA MET A 15 -15.39 -12.33 -18.55
C MET A 15 -15.50 -11.31 -19.70
N ASN A 16 -15.17 -11.72 -20.91
CA ASN A 16 -15.51 -10.99 -22.14
C ASN A 16 -16.64 -11.72 -22.86
N GLY A 17 -17.88 -11.34 -22.58
CA GLY A 17 -19.06 -12.12 -22.94
C GLY A 17 -18.98 -13.52 -22.31
N ASN A 18 -19.07 -14.58 -23.09
CA ASN A 18 -19.00 -15.96 -22.57
C ASN A 18 -17.55 -16.49 -22.42
N LYS A 19 -16.54 -15.67 -22.68
CA LYS A 19 -15.14 -16.10 -22.64
C LYS A 19 -14.48 -15.67 -21.34
N LEU A 20 -14.02 -16.65 -20.55
CA LEU A 20 -13.15 -16.38 -19.40
C LEU A 20 -11.78 -15.87 -19.88
N ILE A 21 -11.37 -14.71 -19.38
CA ILE A 21 -10.07 -14.08 -19.65
C ILE A 21 -9.07 -14.51 -18.58
N GLU A 22 -9.43 -14.31 -17.30
CA GLU A 22 -8.61 -14.69 -16.15
C GLU A 22 -9.45 -14.79 -14.87
N LYS A 23 -8.82 -15.30 -13.81
CA LYS A 23 -9.37 -15.28 -12.46
C LYS A 23 -8.46 -14.46 -11.58
N ILE A 24 -9.01 -13.57 -10.78
CA ILE A 24 -8.28 -12.66 -9.89
C ILE A 24 -8.84 -12.70 -8.49
N GLU A 25 -8.00 -12.42 -7.50
CA GLU A 25 -8.41 -12.32 -6.11
C GLU A 25 -9.16 -10.99 -5.84
N ARG A 26 -9.96 -10.98 -4.78
CA ARG A 26 -10.71 -9.78 -4.37
C ARG A 26 -9.83 -8.54 -4.21
N SER A 27 -8.69 -8.64 -3.56
CA SER A 27 -7.75 -7.53 -3.38
C SER A 27 -7.22 -6.98 -4.71
N GLN A 28 -6.99 -7.87 -5.68
CA GLN A 28 -6.58 -7.49 -7.02
C GLN A 28 -7.73 -6.83 -7.79
N MET A 29 -8.97 -7.30 -7.62
CA MET A 29 -10.14 -6.69 -8.22
C MET A 29 -10.26 -5.21 -7.81
N TYR A 30 -10.17 -4.89 -6.52
CA TYR A 30 -10.22 -3.52 -6.03
C TYR A 30 -9.14 -2.62 -6.63
N ARG A 31 -7.96 -3.16 -6.82
CA ARG A 31 -6.78 -2.43 -7.28
C ARG A 31 -6.73 -2.26 -8.79
N GLU A 32 -7.12 -3.29 -9.54
CA GLU A 32 -6.80 -3.41 -10.97
C GLU A 32 -8.03 -3.64 -11.86
N ALA A 33 -9.16 -4.13 -11.31
CA ALA A 33 -10.32 -4.57 -12.09
C ALA A 33 -11.66 -3.98 -11.58
N HIS A 34 -11.63 -2.81 -10.95
CA HIS A 34 -12.82 -2.05 -10.62
C HIS A 34 -13.51 -1.53 -11.87
N GLU A 35 -14.75 -1.08 -11.79
CA GLU A 35 -15.47 -0.49 -12.92
C GLU A 35 -14.67 0.67 -13.54
N GLY A 36 -14.56 0.68 -14.86
CA GLY A 36 -13.77 1.64 -15.64
C GLY A 36 -12.26 1.37 -15.69
N ALA A 37 -11.77 0.35 -14.97
CA ALA A 37 -10.35 -0.04 -15.03
C ALA A 37 -9.96 -0.54 -16.42
N ILE A 38 -8.67 -0.37 -16.75
CA ILE A 38 -8.06 -0.89 -17.97
C ILE A 38 -7.17 -2.07 -17.58
N LEU A 39 -7.60 -3.27 -17.94
CA LEU A 39 -6.86 -4.51 -17.74
C LEU A 39 -5.99 -4.83 -18.96
N ILE A 40 -4.81 -5.37 -18.70
CA ILE A 40 -3.93 -5.90 -19.73
C ILE A 40 -3.76 -7.40 -19.51
N ASN A 41 -4.25 -8.21 -20.46
CA ASN A 41 -4.06 -9.65 -20.42
C ASN A 41 -3.50 -10.13 -21.75
N LYS A 42 -2.35 -10.81 -21.73
CA LYS A 42 -1.65 -11.35 -22.92
C LYS A 42 -1.46 -10.33 -24.04
N GLY A 43 -1.08 -9.09 -23.68
CA GLY A 43 -0.85 -8.00 -24.62
C GLY A 43 -2.12 -7.39 -25.23
N GLN A 44 -3.30 -7.78 -24.74
CA GLN A 44 -4.57 -7.19 -25.14
C GLN A 44 -5.15 -6.35 -24.01
N THR A 45 -5.78 -5.24 -24.35
CA THR A 45 -6.39 -4.33 -23.39
C THR A 45 -7.90 -4.55 -23.36
N TYR A 46 -8.44 -4.48 -22.14
CA TYR A 46 -9.87 -4.62 -21.82
C TYR A 46 -10.29 -3.51 -20.89
N ILE A 47 -11.50 -3.01 -21.08
CA ILE A 47 -12.12 -2.05 -20.14
C ILE A 47 -13.16 -2.79 -19.33
N VAL A 48 -13.09 -2.67 -18.00
CA VAL A 48 -14.10 -3.20 -17.08
C VAL A 48 -15.37 -2.37 -17.21
N THR A 49 -16.48 -3.04 -17.47
CA THR A 49 -17.79 -2.41 -17.66
C THR A 49 -18.72 -2.60 -16.46
N ASP A 50 -18.55 -3.70 -15.72
CA ASP A 50 -19.36 -4.01 -14.54
C ASP A 50 -18.61 -4.96 -13.61
N VAL A 51 -18.93 -4.90 -12.30
CA VAL A 51 -18.41 -5.79 -11.26
C VAL A 51 -19.58 -6.27 -10.40
N ASP A 52 -19.96 -7.53 -10.57
CA ASP A 52 -20.98 -8.17 -9.73
C ASP A 52 -20.34 -8.89 -8.55
N PHE A 53 -20.52 -8.33 -7.36
CA PHE A 53 -20.01 -8.88 -6.11
C PHE A 53 -20.77 -10.15 -5.65
N ASN A 54 -22.00 -10.38 -6.11
CA ASN A 54 -22.78 -11.54 -5.71
C ASN A 54 -22.38 -12.79 -6.50
N THR A 55 -22.13 -12.62 -7.79
CA THR A 55 -21.73 -13.73 -8.68
C THR A 55 -20.21 -13.84 -8.83
N HIS A 56 -19.45 -12.87 -8.31
CA HIS A 56 -18.00 -12.75 -8.49
C HIS A 56 -17.60 -12.73 -9.98
N ILE A 57 -18.37 -12.01 -10.79
CA ILE A 57 -18.12 -11.82 -12.21
C ILE A 57 -17.71 -10.37 -12.46
N ILE A 58 -16.70 -10.20 -13.30
CA ILE A 58 -16.23 -8.92 -13.80
C ILE A 58 -16.42 -8.94 -15.30
N ASP A 59 -17.32 -8.12 -15.80
CA ASP A 59 -17.55 -7.99 -17.23
C ASP A 59 -16.59 -7.00 -17.87
N VAL A 60 -15.96 -7.41 -18.96
CA VAL A 60 -15.02 -6.58 -19.70
C VAL A 60 -15.33 -6.55 -21.18
N ILE A 61 -14.96 -5.47 -21.84
CA ILE A 61 -14.97 -5.35 -23.29
C ILE A 61 -13.55 -5.15 -23.81
N LYS A 62 -13.19 -5.88 -24.87
CA LYS A 62 -11.92 -5.68 -25.54
C LYS A 62 -11.90 -4.31 -26.22
N ARG A 63 -10.90 -3.49 -25.90
CA ARG A 63 -10.66 -2.18 -26.53
C ARG A 63 -9.15 -1.98 -26.69
N ASP A 64 -8.74 -1.47 -27.83
CA ASP A 64 -7.37 -1.05 -28.05
C ASP A 64 -7.21 0.39 -27.50
N VAL A 65 -6.57 0.51 -26.34
CA VAL A 65 -6.35 1.78 -25.66
C VAL A 65 -4.92 1.88 -25.17
N ASN A 66 -4.28 3.00 -25.42
CA ASN A 66 -2.92 3.28 -24.96
C ASN A 66 -2.96 4.06 -23.63
N ALA A 67 -3.65 3.50 -22.65
CA ALA A 67 -3.79 4.09 -21.33
C ALA A 67 -3.83 2.98 -20.26
N HIS A 68 -3.59 3.35 -19.01
CA HIS A 68 -3.74 2.50 -17.84
C HIS A 68 -4.48 3.23 -16.74
N THR A 69 -4.95 2.50 -15.74
CA THR A 69 -5.65 3.06 -14.58
C THR A 69 -4.86 2.80 -13.31
N ILE A 70 -4.96 3.76 -12.37
CA ILE A 70 -4.38 3.68 -11.03
C ILE A 70 -5.48 3.98 -10.03
N ALA A 71 -5.88 2.98 -9.26
CA ALA A 71 -6.82 3.16 -8.16
C ALA A 71 -6.14 3.84 -6.98
N LEU A 72 -6.84 4.78 -6.35
CA LEU A 72 -6.38 5.52 -5.18
C LEU A 72 -7.22 5.12 -3.98
N LYS A 73 -6.55 4.86 -2.88
CA LYS A 73 -7.17 4.38 -1.63
C LYS A 73 -6.76 5.21 -0.43
N ARG A 74 -7.59 5.20 0.57
CA ARG A 74 -7.26 5.58 1.95
C ARG A 74 -7.12 4.30 2.76
N THR A 75 -6.16 4.27 3.65
CA THR A 75 -5.90 3.11 4.50
C THR A 75 -6.07 3.51 5.96
N GLN A 76 -6.71 2.62 6.72
CA GLN A 76 -6.76 2.68 8.18
C GLN A 76 -6.29 1.34 8.73
N THR A 77 -5.65 1.37 9.91
CA THR A 77 -5.18 0.17 10.58
C THR A 77 -5.68 0.15 12.02
N LYS A 78 -5.87 -1.05 12.57
CA LYS A 78 -6.18 -1.28 13.97
C LYS A 78 -5.29 -2.39 14.51
N ILE A 79 -4.68 -2.19 15.66
CA ILE A 79 -3.84 -3.20 16.31
C ILE A 79 -4.73 -4.22 17.02
N ILE A 80 -4.75 -5.46 16.53
CA ILE A 80 -5.49 -6.55 17.19
C ILE A 80 -4.64 -7.16 18.29
N LYS A 81 -3.35 -7.48 17.99
CA LYS A 81 -2.48 -8.18 18.92
C LYS A 81 -1.02 -7.87 18.68
N LYS A 82 -0.29 -7.55 19.75
CA LYS A 82 1.17 -7.45 19.75
C LYS A 82 1.77 -8.83 19.99
N ILE A 83 2.65 -9.30 19.09
CA ILE A 83 3.27 -10.64 19.17
C ILE A 83 4.73 -10.53 19.57
N LYS A 84 5.49 -9.65 18.92
CA LYS A 84 6.94 -9.49 19.12
C LYS A 84 7.29 -8.00 19.12
N LYS A 85 8.39 -7.66 19.82
CA LYS A 85 8.97 -6.32 19.74
C LYS A 85 10.50 -6.42 19.71
N VAL A 86 11.12 -5.48 18.99
CA VAL A 86 12.58 -5.37 18.88
C VAL A 86 12.96 -3.91 19.04
N LYS A 87 13.97 -3.64 19.89
CA LYS A 87 14.54 -2.30 20.05
C LYS A 87 15.60 -2.06 18.98
N ILE A 88 15.51 -0.97 18.26
CA ILE A 88 16.45 -0.57 17.20
C ILE A 88 16.84 0.89 17.43
N GLY A 89 18.01 1.12 18.00
CA GLY A 89 18.39 2.46 18.47
C GLY A 89 17.40 2.95 19.53
N ASP A 90 16.81 4.10 19.29
CA ASP A 90 15.83 4.72 20.18
C ASP A 90 14.39 4.29 19.90
N PHE A 91 14.14 3.54 18.82
CA PHE A 91 12.82 3.09 18.42
C PHE A 91 12.51 1.67 18.90
N THR A 92 11.24 1.41 19.19
CA THR A 92 10.74 0.06 19.41
C THR A 92 9.83 -0.30 18.24
N VAL A 93 10.24 -1.32 17.49
CA VAL A 93 9.43 -1.89 16.39
C VAL A 93 8.63 -3.05 16.95
N HIS A 94 7.34 -3.01 16.73
CA HIS A 94 6.38 -4.04 17.08
C HIS A 94 6.01 -4.87 15.85
N TYR A 95 5.75 -6.14 16.06
CA TYR A 95 5.16 -7.05 15.09
C TYR A 95 3.90 -7.67 15.68
N GLY A 96 2.87 -7.83 14.89
CA GLY A 96 1.64 -8.44 15.37
C GLY A 96 0.53 -8.53 14.34
N GLU A 97 -0.67 -8.72 14.84
CA GLU A 97 -1.89 -8.81 14.05
C GLU A 97 -2.53 -7.43 13.91
N LEU A 98 -2.90 -7.10 12.70
CA LEU A 98 -3.57 -5.86 12.31
C LEU A 98 -4.89 -6.18 11.63
N GLU A 99 -5.88 -5.32 11.83
CA GLU A 99 -7.03 -5.19 10.93
C GLU A 99 -6.75 -3.98 10.04
N VAL A 100 -6.85 -4.18 8.73
CA VAL A 100 -6.64 -3.16 7.71
C VAL A 100 -7.96 -2.89 7.01
N GLU A 101 -8.28 -1.63 6.82
CA GLU A 101 -9.40 -1.15 6.03
C GLU A 101 -8.87 -0.26 4.91
N GLU A 102 -9.18 -0.62 3.67
CA GLU A 102 -8.81 0.12 2.48
C GLU A 102 -10.07 0.62 1.77
N ASP A 103 -10.20 1.94 1.67
CA ASP A 103 -11.28 2.63 0.97
C ASP A 103 -10.78 3.11 -0.39
N TYR A 104 -11.16 2.41 -1.46
CA TYR A 104 -10.84 2.77 -2.84
C TYR A 104 -11.88 3.76 -3.38
N TYR A 105 -11.59 5.04 -3.32
CA TYR A 105 -12.56 6.12 -3.51
C TYR A 105 -12.50 6.81 -4.86
N LYS A 106 -11.42 6.64 -5.61
CA LYS A 106 -11.28 7.16 -6.98
C LYS A 106 -10.19 6.43 -7.75
N TYR A 107 -10.19 6.60 -9.09
CA TYR A 107 -9.06 6.16 -9.92
C TYR A 107 -8.66 7.24 -10.91
N LYS A 108 -7.40 7.20 -11.32
CA LYS A 108 -6.85 8.01 -12.41
C LYS A 108 -6.70 7.17 -13.66
N ARG A 109 -7.06 7.76 -14.78
CA ARG A 109 -6.69 7.24 -16.10
C ARG A 109 -5.45 7.97 -16.58
N MET A 110 -4.43 7.21 -16.92
CA MET A 110 -3.11 7.70 -17.28
C MET A 110 -2.78 7.33 -18.71
N GLU A 111 -2.21 8.28 -19.45
CA GLU A 111 -1.54 8.04 -20.73
C GLU A 111 -0.07 8.36 -20.54
N PHE A 112 0.81 7.36 -20.64
CA PHE A 112 2.18 7.44 -20.16
C PHE A 112 2.24 7.96 -18.70
N SER A 113 2.87 9.09 -18.43
CA SER A 113 2.96 9.72 -17.11
C SER A 113 1.91 10.82 -16.87
N LYS A 114 1.02 11.10 -17.86
CA LYS A 114 0.05 12.18 -17.78
C LYS A 114 -1.33 11.65 -17.32
N THR A 115 -1.91 12.26 -16.31
CA THR A 115 -3.31 12.03 -15.94
C THR A 115 -4.22 12.67 -16.98
N ILE A 116 -5.06 11.85 -17.63
CA ILE A 116 -6.04 12.28 -18.64
C ILE A 116 -7.48 12.29 -18.11
N GLY A 117 -7.71 11.72 -16.91
CA GLY A 117 -9.01 11.76 -16.23
C GLY A 117 -8.90 11.23 -14.80
N THR A 118 -9.82 11.68 -13.95
CA THR A 118 -10.00 11.20 -12.58
C THR A 118 -11.47 10.92 -12.37
N TYR A 119 -11.78 9.75 -11.81
CA TYR A 119 -13.14 9.23 -11.68
C TYR A 119 -13.36 8.74 -10.25
N ILE A 120 -14.57 8.90 -9.76
CA ILE A 120 -14.96 8.43 -8.42
C ILE A 120 -15.24 6.92 -8.50
N LEU A 121 -14.85 6.20 -7.46
CA LEU A 121 -15.23 4.81 -7.22
C LEU A 121 -16.21 4.76 -6.05
N ASP A 122 -17.26 3.96 -6.23
CA ASP A 122 -18.24 3.64 -5.18
C ASP A 122 -18.13 2.14 -4.87
N LEU A 123 -17.09 1.79 -4.14
CA LEU A 123 -16.80 0.42 -3.72
C LEU A 123 -16.96 0.30 -2.21
N PRO A 124 -17.49 -0.83 -1.71
CA PRO A 124 -17.47 -1.08 -0.27
C PRO A 124 -16.03 -1.15 0.24
N PRO A 125 -15.71 -0.68 1.46
CA PRO A 125 -14.36 -0.78 1.99
C PRO A 125 -13.86 -2.23 2.04
N LEU A 126 -12.63 -2.44 1.62
CA LEU A 126 -11.95 -3.73 1.71
C LEU A 126 -11.36 -3.89 3.11
N LYS A 127 -11.90 -4.81 3.90
CA LYS A 127 -11.44 -5.11 5.25
C LYS A 127 -10.83 -6.49 5.32
N PHE A 128 -9.64 -6.59 5.92
CA PHE A 128 -8.97 -7.86 6.13
C PHE A 128 -8.07 -7.82 7.37
N LYS A 129 -7.82 -9.00 7.95
CA LYS A 129 -6.85 -9.18 9.03
C LYS A 129 -5.54 -9.66 8.43
N THR A 130 -4.43 -9.09 8.91
CA THR A 130 -3.11 -9.44 8.40
C THR A 130 -2.04 -9.35 9.50
N LYS A 131 -0.80 -9.59 9.12
CA LYS A 131 0.39 -9.38 9.96
C LYS A 131 1.11 -8.11 9.53
N GLY A 132 1.66 -7.39 10.50
CA GLY A 132 2.38 -6.17 10.20
C GLY A 132 3.40 -5.78 11.26
N LEU A 133 4.22 -4.81 10.86
CA LEU A 133 5.18 -4.10 11.71
C LEU A 133 4.68 -2.68 11.93
N TRP A 134 4.94 -2.13 13.11
CA TRP A 134 4.74 -0.71 13.35
C TRP A 134 5.69 -0.16 14.40
N PHE A 135 5.93 1.12 14.32
CA PHE A 135 6.70 1.87 15.30
C PHE A 135 6.20 3.30 15.38
N THR A 136 6.42 3.92 16.52
CA THR A 136 6.01 5.30 16.78
C THR A 136 7.17 6.26 16.61
N ILE A 137 6.85 7.50 16.30
CA ILE A 137 7.81 8.60 16.19
C ILE A 137 7.57 9.54 17.38
N PRO A 138 8.57 9.73 18.26
CA PRO A 138 8.45 10.61 19.41
C PRO A 138 8.16 12.06 19.02
N ASP A 139 7.36 12.76 19.82
CA ASP A 139 7.04 14.19 19.63
C ASP A 139 8.29 15.08 19.53
N SER A 140 9.36 14.73 20.23
CA SER A 140 10.65 15.43 20.15
C SER A 140 11.24 15.50 18.74
N VAL A 141 10.98 14.49 17.90
CA VAL A 141 11.38 14.51 16.48
C VAL A 141 10.56 15.54 15.70
N LYS A 142 9.24 15.59 15.96
CA LYS A 142 8.33 16.55 15.36
C LYS A 142 8.75 17.98 15.75
N GLU A 143 8.93 18.24 17.03
CA GLU A 143 9.37 19.54 17.55
C GLU A 143 10.69 19.99 16.92
N THR A 144 11.68 19.08 16.82
CA THR A 144 12.98 19.38 16.19
C THR A 144 12.83 19.76 14.71
N LEU A 145 11.93 19.09 13.97
CA LEU A 145 11.69 19.41 12.55
C LEU A 145 10.94 20.74 12.40
N GLU A 146 9.92 20.99 13.21
CA GLU A 146 9.16 22.24 13.19
C GLU A 146 10.05 23.46 13.54
N GLU A 147 10.95 23.32 14.52
CA GLU A 147 11.95 24.36 14.86
C GLU A 147 12.93 24.60 13.71
N ARG A 148 13.41 23.53 13.05
CA ARG A 148 14.40 23.63 11.97
C ARG A 148 13.83 24.22 10.68
N PHE A 149 12.58 23.89 10.36
CA PHE A 149 11.91 24.25 9.10
C PHE A 149 10.80 25.29 9.36
N LYS A 150 11.07 26.26 10.18
CA LYS A 150 10.16 27.33 10.65
C LYS A 150 8.98 27.57 9.72
N ASN A 151 7.77 27.29 10.24
CA ASN A 151 6.46 27.53 9.62
C ASN A 151 6.04 26.59 8.47
N ASP A 152 6.71 25.48 8.24
CA ASP A 152 6.21 24.44 7.34
C ASP A 152 5.48 23.35 8.17
N SER A 153 4.16 23.47 8.28
CA SER A 153 3.32 22.52 9.00
C SER A 153 3.25 21.13 8.32
N GLU A 154 3.69 21.02 7.08
CA GLU A 154 3.65 19.78 6.32
C GLU A 154 4.97 19.02 6.37
N VAL A 155 6.05 19.63 6.86
CA VAL A 155 7.39 19.02 6.87
C VAL A 155 7.44 17.70 7.64
N PHE A 156 6.75 17.63 8.77
CA PHE A 156 6.70 16.41 9.56
C PHE A 156 5.90 15.32 8.85
N ALA A 157 4.70 15.65 8.36
CA ALA A 157 3.83 14.72 7.64
C ALA A 157 4.50 14.20 6.36
N GLY A 158 5.10 15.08 5.57
CA GLY A 158 5.84 14.74 4.36
C GLY A 158 7.07 13.88 4.66
N GLY A 159 7.82 14.21 5.72
CA GLY A 159 8.97 13.41 6.15
C GLY A 159 8.58 12.00 6.59
N LEU A 160 7.48 11.88 7.35
CA LEU A 160 6.94 10.60 7.80
C LEU A 160 6.50 9.74 6.61
N HIS A 161 5.77 10.33 5.66
CA HIS A 161 5.29 9.68 4.45
C HIS A 161 6.43 9.27 3.51
N GLY A 162 7.41 10.14 3.30
CA GLY A 162 8.62 9.82 2.53
C GLY A 162 9.43 8.68 3.16
N ALA A 163 9.53 8.63 4.49
CA ALA A 163 10.20 7.55 5.21
C ALA A 163 9.47 6.21 5.04
N GLU A 164 8.13 6.19 5.12
CA GLU A 164 7.31 5.02 4.82
C GLU A 164 7.58 4.50 3.40
N HIS A 165 7.50 5.37 2.39
CA HIS A 165 7.74 4.99 1.01
C HIS A 165 9.15 4.43 0.78
N ALA A 166 10.18 5.05 1.37
CA ALA A 166 11.55 4.60 1.25
C ALA A 166 11.77 3.24 1.92
N LEU A 167 11.17 3.01 3.11
CA LEU A 167 11.19 1.72 3.77
C LEU A 167 10.56 0.64 2.89
N ILE A 168 9.33 0.85 2.39
CA ILE A 168 8.62 -0.08 1.52
C ILE A 168 9.41 -0.31 0.22
N GLY A 169 9.99 0.72 -0.35
CA GLY A 169 10.79 0.62 -1.57
C GLY A 169 12.01 -0.29 -1.45
N LEU A 170 12.63 -0.34 -0.26
CA LEU A 170 13.80 -1.16 0.02
C LEU A 170 13.49 -2.53 0.61
N PHE A 171 12.24 -2.79 0.97
CA PHE A 171 11.84 -4.09 1.54
C PHE A 171 12.27 -5.29 0.69
N PRO A 172 12.07 -5.31 -0.65
CA PRO A 172 12.47 -6.42 -1.50
C PRO A 172 13.97 -6.76 -1.47
N LEU A 173 14.81 -5.81 -1.10
CA LEU A 173 16.26 -6.04 -0.96
C LEU A 173 16.64 -6.79 0.32
N HIS A 174 15.75 -6.85 1.30
CA HIS A 174 16.00 -7.45 2.61
C HIS A 174 15.12 -8.67 2.90
N VAL A 175 13.94 -8.72 2.28
CA VAL A 175 12.98 -9.82 2.39
C VAL A 175 12.51 -10.19 0.99
N MET A 176 12.46 -11.48 0.67
CA MET A 176 12.03 -11.95 -0.65
C MET A 176 10.53 -11.67 -0.83
N CYS A 177 10.19 -10.58 -1.48
CA CYS A 177 8.82 -10.14 -1.76
C CYS A 177 8.80 -9.21 -2.96
N ASP A 178 7.62 -9.03 -3.56
CA ASP A 178 7.34 -7.93 -4.46
C ASP A 178 6.92 -6.68 -3.66
N ARG A 179 7.08 -5.51 -4.26
CA ARG A 179 6.62 -4.25 -3.66
C ARG A 179 5.09 -4.21 -3.47
N PHE A 180 4.36 -5.02 -4.26
CA PHE A 180 2.91 -5.13 -4.16
C PHE A 180 2.43 -6.12 -3.08
N ASP A 181 3.34 -6.93 -2.52
CA ASP A 181 3.03 -7.86 -1.43
C ASP A 181 2.94 -7.19 -0.07
N ILE A 182 3.36 -5.93 0.03
CA ILE A 182 3.32 -5.14 1.26
C ILE A 182 2.54 -3.85 1.08
N GLY A 183 1.80 -3.47 2.11
CA GLY A 183 1.14 -2.18 2.24
C GLY A 183 1.78 -1.35 3.34
N GLY A 184 1.44 -0.06 3.38
CA GLY A 184 1.88 0.84 4.44
C GLY A 184 0.87 1.91 4.77
N LEU A 185 1.08 2.51 5.93
CA LEU A 185 0.37 3.68 6.42
C LEU A 185 1.33 4.50 7.28
N SER A 186 1.44 5.78 6.98
CA SER A 186 2.03 6.77 7.87
C SER A 186 0.95 7.74 8.33
N THR A 187 0.94 8.06 9.61
CA THR A 187 -0.04 8.98 10.18
C THR A 187 0.58 9.85 11.28
N ASN A 188 0.18 11.10 11.33
CA ASN A 188 0.63 12.03 12.38
C ASN A 188 0.05 11.70 13.75
N TYR A 189 -0.98 10.89 13.81
CA TYR A 189 -1.61 10.39 15.03
C TYR A 189 -2.37 9.11 14.71
N HIS A 190 -2.14 8.06 15.50
CA HIS A 190 -2.85 6.79 15.41
C HIS A 190 -3.56 6.47 16.73
N GLU A 191 -4.82 6.07 16.67
CA GLU A 191 -5.66 5.86 17.84
C GLU A 191 -5.11 4.81 18.82
N ASP A 192 -4.57 3.69 18.33
CA ASP A 192 -4.08 2.60 19.19
C ASP A 192 -2.69 2.89 19.78
N THR A 193 -1.88 3.73 19.16
CA THR A 193 -0.54 4.09 19.63
C THR A 193 -0.49 5.42 20.36
N GLN A 194 -1.48 6.30 20.13
CA GLN A 194 -1.58 7.66 20.63
C GLN A 194 -0.43 8.59 20.19
N GLU A 195 0.29 8.19 19.14
CA GLU A 195 1.49 8.86 18.62
C GLU A 195 1.50 8.83 17.08
N ALA A 196 2.36 9.65 16.49
CA ALA A 196 2.69 9.52 15.07
C ALA A 196 3.31 8.15 14.80
N SER A 197 2.87 7.47 13.75
CA SER A 197 3.21 6.07 13.54
C SER A 197 3.40 5.73 12.07
N ILE A 198 4.29 4.76 11.83
CA ILE A 198 4.41 4.08 10.55
C ILE A 198 4.04 2.61 10.74
N PHE A 199 3.13 2.13 9.89
CA PHE A 199 2.72 0.73 9.76
C PHE A 199 3.20 0.20 8.42
N ILE A 200 3.68 -1.04 8.41
CA ILE A 200 3.99 -1.81 7.20
C ILE A 200 3.37 -3.18 7.40
N TYR A 201 2.57 -3.66 6.46
CA TYR A 201 1.80 -4.89 6.62
C TYR A 201 1.82 -5.75 5.36
N ASP A 202 1.66 -7.06 5.54
CA ASP A 202 1.45 -8.00 4.43
C ASP A 202 0.12 -7.65 3.74
N ALA A 203 0.15 -7.43 2.41
CA ALA A 203 -1.02 -6.98 1.65
C ALA A 203 -2.05 -8.10 1.39
N TYR A 204 -1.93 -9.21 2.11
CA TYR A 204 -2.77 -10.41 1.98
C TYR A 204 -3.46 -10.73 3.29
N GLU A 205 -4.71 -11.19 3.19
CA GLU A 205 -5.46 -11.66 4.35
C GLU A 205 -4.71 -12.81 5.05
N GLY A 206 -4.66 -12.78 6.37
CA GLY A 206 -3.91 -13.73 7.18
C GLY A 206 -2.41 -13.45 7.28
N GLY A 207 -1.87 -12.69 6.34
CA GLY A 207 -0.43 -12.46 6.18
C GLY A 207 0.30 -13.65 5.54
N ILE A 208 1.40 -13.38 4.86
CA ILE A 208 2.22 -14.40 4.16
C ILE A 208 3.64 -14.53 4.73
N GLY A 209 3.89 -13.92 5.91
CA GLY A 209 5.14 -14.05 6.65
C GLY A 209 6.22 -13.05 6.25
N ILE A 210 5.95 -12.08 5.41
CA ILE A 210 6.91 -11.05 4.99
C ILE A 210 7.29 -10.17 6.18
N CYS A 211 6.31 -9.61 6.89
CA CYS A 211 6.54 -8.78 8.06
C CYS A 211 7.13 -9.57 9.24
N GLU A 212 6.78 -10.86 9.38
CA GLU A 212 7.39 -11.75 10.36
C GLU A 212 8.89 -11.90 10.13
N LYS A 213 9.30 -12.08 8.88
CA LYS A 213 10.72 -12.15 8.52
C LYS A 213 11.41 -10.80 8.63
N ALA A 214 10.72 -9.74 8.26
CA ALA A 214 11.27 -8.40 8.22
C ALA A 214 11.69 -7.88 9.61
N ILE A 215 10.99 -8.23 10.69
CA ILE A 215 11.37 -7.76 12.03
C ILE A 215 12.79 -8.17 12.42
N ASP A 216 13.28 -9.33 11.95
CA ASP A 216 14.63 -9.82 12.27
C ASP A 216 15.73 -9.08 11.51
N VAL A 217 15.38 -8.48 10.38
CA VAL A 217 16.30 -7.71 9.51
C VAL A 217 16.02 -6.22 9.51
N PHE A 218 15.08 -5.75 10.31
CA PHE A 218 14.58 -4.38 10.28
C PHE A 218 15.68 -3.34 10.55
N SER A 219 16.65 -3.64 11.40
CA SER A 219 17.80 -2.78 11.63
C SER A 219 18.66 -2.60 10.35
N LYS A 220 18.81 -3.64 9.54
CA LYS A 220 19.50 -3.55 8.24
C LYS A 220 18.69 -2.73 7.25
N LEU A 221 17.37 -2.95 7.19
CA LEU A 221 16.45 -2.21 6.34
C LEU A 221 16.50 -0.72 6.67
N THR A 222 16.37 -0.33 7.93
CA THR A 222 16.41 1.08 8.35
C THR A 222 17.75 1.75 8.04
N ASN A 223 18.88 1.04 8.22
CA ASN A 223 20.20 1.55 7.86
C ASN A 223 20.33 1.77 6.34
N SER A 224 19.87 0.83 5.53
CA SER A 224 19.84 0.97 4.07
C SER A 224 18.96 2.14 3.63
N THR A 225 17.78 2.29 4.23
CA THR A 225 16.85 3.40 3.97
C THR A 225 17.49 4.75 4.31
N ARG A 226 18.11 4.84 5.50
CA ARG A 226 18.82 6.05 5.92
C ARG A 226 19.95 6.40 4.96
N ASN A 227 20.74 5.42 4.51
CA ASN A 227 21.84 5.65 3.59
C ASN A 227 21.31 6.13 2.23
N LEU A 228 20.26 5.48 1.68
CA LEU A 228 19.60 5.91 0.44
C LEU A 228 19.16 7.37 0.52
N LEU A 229 18.42 7.74 1.56
CA LEU A 229 17.91 9.10 1.74
C LEU A 229 19.04 10.14 1.91
N LYS A 230 20.15 9.77 2.58
CA LYS A 230 21.29 10.67 2.78
C LYS A 230 22.12 10.90 1.52
N THR A 231 22.20 9.90 0.64
CA THR A 231 23.00 9.97 -0.60
C THR A 231 22.19 10.46 -1.80
N CYS A 232 20.88 10.63 -1.65
CA CYS A 232 20.04 11.16 -2.71
C CYS A 232 20.25 12.67 -2.87
N GLU A 233 20.64 13.11 -4.07
CA GLU A 233 20.91 14.51 -4.40
C GLU A 233 19.69 15.27 -4.95
N CYS A 234 18.50 14.62 -5.00
CA CYS A 234 17.28 15.25 -5.51
C CYS A 234 16.74 16.26 -4.49
N GLU A 235 16.51 17.51 -4.92
CA GLU A 235 16.03 18.60 -4.07
C GLU A 235 14.51 18.61 -3.87
N ASN A 236 13.75 18.21 -4.91
CA ASN A 236 12.28 18.35 -4.94
C ASN A 236 11.54 16.99 -4.97
N GLY A 237 12.01 16.05 -4.17
CA GLY A 237 11.51 14.68 -4.20
C GLY A 237 12.24 13.81 -5.24
N CYS A 238 12.22 12.53 -5.04
CA CYS A 238 12.96 11.58 -5.87
C CYS A 238 12.06 10.41 -6.29
N PRO A 239 11.85 10.22 -7.61
CA PRO A 239 11.06 9.09 -8.10
C PRO A 239 11.62 7.72 -7.71
N SER A 240 12.95 7.64 -7.49
CA SER A 240 13.63 6.39 -7.13
C SER A 240 13.67 6.13 -5.62
N CYS A 241 13.63 7.18 -4.78
CA CYS A 241 13.82 7.04 -3.34
C CYS A 241 12.51 7.05 -2.56
N ILE A 242 11.66 8.06 -2.79
CA ILE A 242 10.48 8.31 -1.94
C ILE A 242 9.14 8.29 -2.69
N TYR A 243 9.12 8.30 -4.02
CA TYR A 243 7.85 8.20 -4.73
C TYR A 243 7.37 6.76 -4.79
N SER A 244 6.09 6.58 -4.53
CA SER A 244 5.42 5.29 -4.65
C SER A 244 4.38 5.33 -5.77
N PRO A 245 4.38 4.36 -6.71
CA PRO A 245 3.33 4.24 -7.71
C PRO A 245 1.97 3.91 -7.11
N LYS A 246 1.95 3.45 -5.85
CA LYS A 246 0.74 3.08 -5.09
C LYS A 246 0.24 4.20 -4.17
N CYS A 247 0.91 5.35 -4.14
CA CYS A 247 0.55 6.42 -3.21
C CYS A 247 -0.85 6.95 -3.48
N GLY A 248 -1.75 6.78 -2.50
CA GLY A 248 -3.11 7.34 -2.54
C GLY A 248 -3.16 8.87 -2.43
N ASN A 249 -2.06 9.49 -2.02
CA ASN A 249 -1.94 10.94 -1.78
C ASN A 249 -1.08 11.66 -2.85
N ASP A 250 -0.93 11.08 -4.04
CA ASP A 250 -0.17 11.67 -5.16
C ASP A 250 1.30 12.01 -4.82
N ASN A 251 1.89 11.30 -3.87
CA ASN A 251 3.24 11.53 -3.36
C ASN A 251 3.44 12.96 -2.78
N LYS A 252 2.39 13.50 -2.18
CA LYS A 252 2.38 14.78 -1.50
C LYS A 252 2.70 14.64 -0.02
#